data_23aa8ab620ff296739841cefdba7411a
#
_entry.id   23aa8ab620ff296739841cefdba7411a
#
_cell.length_a   1.000
_cell.length_b   1.000
_cell.length_c   1.000
_cell.angle_alpha   90.00
_cell.angle_beta   90.00
_cell.angle_gamma   90.00
#
_symmetry.space_group_name_H-M   'P 1'
#
loop_
_entity.id
_entity.type
_entity.pdbx_description
1 polymer ?
#
loop_
_entity_poly.entity_id
_entity_poly.type
_entity_poly.pdbx_seq_one_letter_code
_entity_poly.pdbx_strand_id
1 'polypeptide(L)'
;SGGPPPGDFRDWDEADWHRAVQNNMVAHILLIKAVIDGMIARRFGRIVNITSAAVKAPYPALGLSNGARAGLTGFVAGLARQVAKHGVTINNLLPGSHETDRLRAIIARQGEQEGIPFEDAIAKAKAAEVSGRFGTVDEFGAICAFLCSAHTGYITGQNLLVDGGYYHGTL
;
A
#
# COMPACT_ATOMS: atom_id res chain seq x y z
N SER A 1 10.49 4.74 1.07
CA SER A 1 9.93 5.72 2.00
C SER A 1 9.08 5.01 3.05
N GLY A 2 9.32 5.25 4.32
CA GLY A 2 8.54 4.67 5.41
C GLY A 2 7.12 5.24 5.44
N GLY A 3 6.14 4.44 5.93
CA GLY A 3 4.81 4.96 6.22
C GLY A 3 4.84 5.90 7.44
N PRO A 4 3.80 6.73 7.64
CA PRO A 4 3.66 7.55 8.83
C PRO A 4 3.66 6.70 10.11
N PRO A 5 4.03 7.29 11.27
CA PRO A 5 3.95 6.57 12.53
C PRO A 5 2.49 6.27 12.90
N PRO A 6 2.23 5.13 13.59
CA PRO A 6 0.93 4.89 14.19
C PRO A 6 0.75 5.78 15.42
N GLY A 7 -0.50 6.05 15.81
CA GLY A 7 -0.82 6.84 16.98
C GLY A 7 -2.31 7.16 17.10
N ASP A 8 -2.68 7.94 18.10
CA ASP A 8 -4.01 8.51 18.25
C ASP A 8 -4.10 9.80 17.41
N PHE A 9 -5.25 10.05 16.77
CA PHE A 9 -5.43 11.24 15.92
C PHE A 9 -5.27 12.56 16.69
N ARG A 10 -5.50 12.54 18.00
CA ARG A 10 -5.36 13.69 18.89
C ARG A 10 -3.91 14.07 19.16
N ASP A 11 -2.97 13.15 18.95
CA ASP A 11 -1.54 13.37 19.16
C ASP A 11 -0.84 13.97 17.93
N TRP A 12 -1.52 14.03 16.78
CA TRP A 12 -0.95 14.53 15.52
C TRP A 12 -1.33 15.99 15.29
N ASP A 13 -0.33 16.82 15.09
CA ASP A 13 -0.50 18.22 14.71
C ASP A 13 -0.64 18.39 13.18
N GLU A 14 -0.85 19.64 12.75
CA GLU A 14 -0.96 20.00 11.34
C GLU A 14 0.29 19.61 10.52
N ALA A 15 1.48 19.73 11.12
CA ALA A 15 2.73 19.40 10.46
C ALA A 15 2.87 17.88 10.23
N ASP A 16 2.35 17.04 11.13
CA ASP A 16 2.27 15.58 10.96
C ASP A 16 1.40 15.21 9.76
N TRP A 17 0.23 15.85 9.65
CA TRP A 17 -0.67 15.67 8.52
C TRP A 17 -0.04 16.11 7.20
N HIS A 18 0.61 17.28 7.17
CA HIS A 18 1.32 17.76 5.98
C HIS A 18 2.43 16.79 5.55
N ARG A 19 3.24 16.30 6.49
CA ARG A 19 4.29 15.30 6.18
C ARG A 19 3.70 14.00 5.64
N ALA A 20 2.62 13.53 6.24
CA ALA A 20 1.96 12.29 5.79
C ALA A 20 1.42 12.42 4.36
N VAL A 21 0.70 13.50 4.07
CA VAL A 21 0.17 13.81 2.74
C VAL A 21 1.30 14.01 1.73
N GLN A 22 2.32 14.80 2.09
CA GLN A 22 3.47 15.04 1.22
C GLN A 22 4.17 13.74 0.81
N ASN A 23 4.44 12.86 1.78
CA ASN A 23 5.23 11.66 1.55
C ASN A 23 4.43 10.49 0.95
N ASN A 24 3.13 10.39 1.24
CA ASN A 24 2.32 9.22 0.87
C ASN A 24 1.25 9.51 -0.19
N MET A 25 1.14 10.76 -0.65
CA MET A 25 0.25 11.18 -1.73
C MET A 25 0.98 12.07 -2.74
N VAL A 26 1.42 13.26 -2.33
CA VAL A 26 1.97 14.26 -3.25
C VAL A 26 3.23 13.79 -3.95
N ALA A 27 4.15 13.14 -3.22
CA ALA A 27 5.38 12.58 -3.80
C ALA A 27 5.09 11.58 -4.93
N HIS A 28 4.08 10.71 -4.74
CA HIS A 28 3.67 9.76 -5.78
C HIS A 28 3.06 10.47 -7.00
N ILE A 29 2.23 11.48 -6.78
CA ILE A 29 1.65 12.31 -7.85
C ILE A 29 2.75 12.99 -8.67
N LEU A 30 3.76 13.54 -8.01
CA LEU A 30 4.89 14.19 -8.68
C LEU A 30 5.74 13.21 -9.49
N LEU A 31 5.97 11.99 -8.98
CA LEU A 31 6.64 10.93 -9.74
C LEU A 31 5.82 10.52 -10.96
N ILE A 32 4.51 10.34 -10.83
CA ILE A 32 3.62 10.05 -11.95
C ILE A 32 3.70 11.18 -12.98
N LYS A 33 3.61 12.43 -12.54
CA LYS A 33 3.71 13.61 -13.41
C LYS A 33 5.02 13.62 -14.20
N ALA A 34 6.13 13.23 -13.59
CA ALA A 34 7.44 13.25 -14.23
C ALA A 34 7.58 12.24 -15.38
N VAL A 35 6.79 11.14 -15.39
CA VAL A 35 6.95 10.05 -16.35
C VAL A 35 5.80 9.90 -17.35
N ILE A 36 4.63 10.47 -17.03
CA ILE A 36 3.36 10.17 -17.72
C ILE A 36 3.39 10.59 -19.19
N ASP A 37 3.91 11.77 -19.53
CA ASP A 37 3.92 12.28 -20.89
C ASP A 37 4.81 11.42 -21.81
N GLY A 38 5.97 10.97 -21.32
CA GLY A 38 6.83 10.03 -22.02
C GLY A 38 6.17 8.67 -22.23
N MET A 39 5.37 8.19 -21.27
CA MET A 39 4.59 6.96 -21.40
C MET A 39 3.49 7.11 -22.46
N ILE A 40 2.78 8.23 -22.46
CA ILE A 40 1.74 8.55 -23.44
C ILE A 40 2.34 8.61 -24.86
N ALA A 41 3.46 9.32 -25.03
CA ALA A 41 4.11 9.49 -26.33
C ALA A 41 4.52 8.15 -26.96
N ARG A 42 5.07 7.20 -26.20
CA ARG A 42 5.44 5.86 -26.69
C ARG A 42 4.28 4.85 -26.67
N ARG A 43 3.07 5.26 -26.27
CA ARG A 43 1.87 4.43 -26.15
C ARG A 43 2.06 3.16 -25.30
N PHE A 44 2.92 3.26 -24.31
CA PHE A 44 3.18 2.19 -23.34
C PHE A 44 3.64 2.78 -22.02
N GLY A 45 2.94 2.40 -20.94
CA GLY A 45 3.31 2.72 -19.58
C GLY A 45 2.63 1.80 -18.58
N ARG A 46 3.35 1.47 -17.52
CA ARG A 46 2.86 0.69 -16.38
C ARG A 46 3.30 1.40 -15.11
N ILE A 47 2.34 1.86 -14.32
CA ILE A 47 2.57 2.52 -13.04
C ILE A 47 1.89 1.69 -11.96
N VAL A 48 2.64 1.29 -10.96
CA VAL A 48 2.15 0.57 -9.80
C VAL A 48 2.52 1.35 -8.54
N ASN A 49 1.51 1.87 -7.84
CA ASN A 49 1.72 2.51 -6.53
C ASN A 49 1.56 1.45 -5.45
N ILE A 50 2.54 1.32 -4.58
CA ILE A 50 2.44 0.47 -3.41
C ILE A 50 1.84 1.31 -2.28
N THR A 51 0.62 0.98 -1.91
CA THR A 51 -0.15 1.73 -0.90
C THR A 51 -0.29 0.94 0.42
N SER A 52 -1.48 0.47 0.75
CA SER A 52 -1.74 -0.29 1.98
C SER A 52 -3.12 -0.96 1.93
N ALA A 53 -3.27 -2.12 2.55
CA ALA A 53 -4.59 -2.72 2.83
C ALA A 53 -5.50 -1.78 3.63
N ALA A 54 -4.92 -0.87 4.41
CA ALA A 54 -5.63 0.16 5.17
C ALA A 54 -6.47 1.12 4.30
N VAL A 55 -6.25 1.16 2.98
CA VAL A 55 -7.13 1.90 2.05
C VAL A 55 -8.53 1.25 1.98
N LYS A 56 -8.62 -0.08 2.05
CA LYS A 56 -9.88 -0.83 2.05
C LYS A 56 -10.42 -1.07 3.47
N ALA A 57 -9.55 -1.33 4.43
CA ALA A 57 -9.87 -1.59 5.83
C ALA A 57 -9.06 -0.63 6.72
N PRO A 58 -9.52 0.60 6.96
CA PRO A 58 -8.80 1.58 7.77
C PRO A 58 -8.55 1.08 9.19
N TYR A 59 -7.29 1.15 9.63
CA TYR A 59 -6.91 0.86 11.01
C TYR A 59 -6.96 2.15 11.84
N PRO A 60 -7.62 2.16 13.03
CA PRO A 60 -7.72 3.37 13.85
C PRO A 60 -6.38 4.03 14.15
N ALA A 61 -5.35 3.25 14.48
CA ALA A 61 -4.02 3.76 14.79
C ALA A 61 -3.22 4.25 13.56
N LEU A 62 -3.74 4.12 12.34
CA LEU A 62 -3.04 4.50 11.10
C LEU A 62 -3.69 5.70 10.39
N GLY A 63 -4.36 6.60 11.11
CA GLY A 63 -5.14 7.71 10.55
C GLY A 63 -4.39 8.54 9.52
N LEU A 64 -3.15 8.93 9.78
CA LEU A 64 -2.29 9.64 8.83
C LEU A 64 -2.09 8.88 7.51
N SER A 65 -1.81 7.57 7.61
CA SER A 65 -1.64 6.69 6.45
C SER A 65 -2.96 6.47 5.70
N ASN A 66 -4.04 6.24 6.44
CA ASN A 66 -5.37 6.02 5.88
C ASN A 66 -5.80 7.20 5.00
N GLY A 67 -5.70 8.43 5.55
CA GLY A 67 -6.08 9.65 4.85
C GLY A 67 -5.24 9.92 3.61
N ALA A 68 -3.90 9.91 3.74
CA ALA A 68 -3.01 10.21 2.63
C ALA A 68 -3.10 9.18 1.49
N ARG A 69 -3.17 7.89 1.81
CA ARG A 69 -3.23 6.82 0.80
C ARG A 69 -4.60 6.69 0.15
N ALA A 70 -5.69 6.97 0.88
CA ALA A 70 -7.03 7.05 0.29
C ALA A 70 -7.11 8.22 -0.72
N GLY A 71 -6.51 9.37 -0.40
CA GLY A 71 -6.41 10.50 -1.31
C GLY A 71 -5.64 10.15 -2.61
N LEU A 72 -4.49 9.47 -2.50
CA LEU A 72 -3.75 8.95 -3.66
C LEU A 72 -4.61 7.99 -4.48
N THR A 73 -5.34 7.10 -3.82
CA THR A 73 -6.21 6.10 -4.49
C THR A 73 -7.30 6.78 -5.30
N GLY A 74 -7.95 7.81 -4.75
CA GLY A 74 -8.95 8.62 -5.47
C GLY A 74 -8.37 9.34 -6.68
N PHE A 75 -7.18 9.96 -6.53
CA PHE A 75 -6.47 10.59 -7.64
C PHE A 75 -6.14 9.60 -8.77
N VAL A 76 -5.58 8.43 -8.41
CA VAL A 76 -5.23 7.36 -9.37
C VAL A 76 -6.46 6.88 -10.13
N ALA A 77 -7.60 6.68 -9.47
CA ALA A 77 -8.83 6.23 -10.11
C ALA A 77 -9.31 7.20 -11.22
N GLY A 78 -9.15 8.51 -11.01
CA GLY A 78 -9.46 9.53 -12.01
C GLY A 78 -8.47 9.54 -13.18
N LEU A 79 -7.17 9.59 -12.86
CA LEU A 79 -6.09 9.68 -13.85
C LEU A 79 -6.01 8.44 -14.74
N ALA A 80 -6.16 7.24 -14.16
CA ALA A 80 -6.11 5.98 -14.91
C ALA A 80 -7.08 5.95 -16.09
N ARG A 81 -8.29 6.48 -15.92
CA ARG A 81 -9.30 6.58 -16.99
C ARG A 81 -8.88 7.54 -18.12
N GLN A 82 -8.19 8.62 -17.78
CA GLN A 82 -7.74 9.62 -18.77
C GLN A 82 -6.65 9.07 -19.68
N VAL A 83 -5.73 8.25 -19.12
CA VAL A 83 -4.53 7.79 -19.83
C VAL A 83 -4.67 6.41 -20.47
N ALA A 84 -5.71 5.64 -20.13
CA ALA A 84 -5.93 4.28 -20.62
C ALA A 84 -5.92 4.18 -22.15
N LYS A 85 -6.55 5.13 -22.87
CA LYS A 85 -6.59 5.21 -24.33
C LYS A 85 -5.20 5.38 -24.98
N HIS A 86 -4.21 5.75 -24.20
CA HIS A 86 -2.81 5.91 -24.64
C HIS A 86 -1.94 4.68 -24.34
N GLY A 87 -2.53 3.55 -23.92
CA GLY A 87 -1.80 2.33 -23.58
C GLY A 87 -1.05 2.40 -22.25
N VAL A 88 -1.41 3.36 -21.39
CA VAL A 88 -0.83 3.53 -20.07
C VAL A 88 -1.80 3.00 -19.00
N THR A 89 -1.32 2.16 -18.09
CA THR A 89 -2.10 1.68 -16.94
C THR A 89 -1.50 2.19 -15.64
N ILE A 90 -2.38 2.51 -14.68
CA ILE A 90 -2.01 2.92 -13.34
C ILE A 90 -2.84 2.12 -12.35
N ASN A 91 -2.17 1.35 -11.48
CA ASN A 91 -2.82 0.53 -10.47
C ASN A 91 -2.19 0.76 -9.10
N ASN A 92 -2.95 0.46 -8.06
CA ASN A 92 -2.46 0.44 -6.68
C ASN A 92 -2.35 -1.01 -6.21
N LEU A 93 -1.22 -1.36 -5.60
CA LEU A 93 -1.00 -2.65 -4.96
C LEU A 93 -1.03 -2.44 -3.45
N LEU A 94 -1.92 -3.16 -2.76
CA LEU A 94 -2.27 -2.93 -1.36
C LEU A 94 -1.74 -4.11 -0.51
N PRO A 95 -0.54 -4.00 0.10
CA PRO A 95 -0.04 -5.04 0.96
C PRO A 95 -0.82 -5.12 2.28
N GLY A 96 -1.12 -6.35 2.71
CA GLY A 96 -1.38 -6.71 4.10
C GLY A 96 -0.08 -7.00 4.84
N SER A 97 -0.10 -7.98 5.73
CA SER A 97 1.07 -8.40 6.51
C SER A 97 2.03 -9.22 5.66
N HIS A 98 3.17 -8.64 5.30
CA HIS A 98 4.26 -9.31 4.58
C HIS A 98 5.52 -9.39 5.43
N GLU A 99 6.27 -10.48 5.30
CA GLU A 99 7.48 -10.76 6.06
C GLU A 99 8.62 -9.79 5.68
N THR A 100 8.69 -8.69 6.41
CA THR A 100 9.66 -7.61 6.24
C THR A 100 10.29 -7.25 7.57
N ASP A 101 11.49 -6.65 7.55
CA ASP A 101 12.16 -6.16 8.77
C ASP A 101 11.27 -5.19 9.55
N ARG A 102 10.48 -4.37 8.84
CA ARG A 102 9.53 -3.45 9.48
C ARG A 102 8.43 -4.19 10.24
N LEU A 103 7.85 -5.24 9.67
CA LEU A 103 6.82 -6.04 10.37
C LEU A 103 7.43 -6.72 11.60
N ARG A 104 8.62 -7.31 11.45
CA ARG A 104 9.34 -7.93 12.55
C ARG A 104 9.62 -6.95 13.70
N ALA A 105 10.05 -5.72 13.38
CA ALA A 105 10.28 -4.66 14.37
C ALA A 105 8.99 -4.23 15.09
N ILE A 106 7.86 -4.15 14.37
CA ILE A 106 6.55 -3.84 14.98
C ILE A 106 6.14 -4.94 15.94
N ILE A 107 6.26 -6.20 15.54
CA ILE A 107 5.90 -7.35 16.38
C ILE A 107 6.81 -7.47 17.59
N ALA A 108 8.12 -7.21 17.43
CA ALA A 108 9.07 -7.20 18.55
C ALA A 108 8.64 -6.17 19.62
N ARG A 109 8.33 -4.94 19.19
CA ARG A 109 7.86 -3.89 20.10
C ARG A 109 6.53 -4.24 20.79
N GLN A 110 5.61 -4.89 20.10
CA GLN A 110 4.37 -5.36 20.70
C GLN A 110 4.62 -6.46 21.73
N GLY A 111 5.51 -7.42 21.43
CA GLY A 111 5.94 -8.45 22.35
C GLY A 111 6.56 -7.87 23.63
N GLU A 112 7.43 -6.87 23.51
CA GLU A 112 8.01 -6.14 24.64
C GLU A 112 6.93 -5.48 25.52
N GLN A 113 5.92 -4.85 24.91
CA GLN A 113 4.81 -4.22 25.62
C GLN A 113 3.92 -5.22 26.33
N GLU A 114 3.75 -6.42 25.75
CA GLU A 114 2.96 -7.52 26.33
C GLU A 114 3.77 -8.41 27.31
N GLY A 115 5.08 -8.22 27.40
CA GLY A 115 5.96 -9.02 28.25
C GLY A 115 6.14 -10.46 27.76
N ILE A 116 6.02 -10.72 26.44
CA ILE A 116 6.18 -12.05 25.86
C ILE A 116 7.45 -12.12 24.97
N PRO A 117 8.10 -13.29 24.84
CA PRO A 117 9.23 -13.49 23.95
C PRO A 117 8.88 -13.18 22.50
N PHE A 118 9.87 -12.74 21.72
CA PHE A 118 9.70 -12.39 20.31
C PHE A 118 9.11 -13.52 19.46
N GLU A 119 9.55 -14.76 19.69
CA GLU A 119 9.04 -15.93 18.94
C GLU A 119 7.56 -16.21 19.23
N ASP A 120 7.12 -15.99 20.48
CA ASP A 120 5.71 -16.12 20.86
C ASP A 120 4.87 -15.00 20.26
N ALA A 121 5.41 -13.77 20.20
CA ALA A 121 4.77 -12.64 19.54
C ALA A 121 4.60 -12.88 18.03
N ILE A 122 5.62 -13.43 17.36
CA ILE A 122 5.56 -13.84 15.95
C ILE A 122 4.51 -14.93 15.73
N ALA A 123 4.51 -15.96 16.57
CA ALA A 123 3.54 -17.07 16.49
C ALA A 123 2.10 -16.55 16.67
N LYS A 124 1.88 -15.68 17.67
CA LYS A 124 0.61 -15.02 17.92
C LYS A 124 0.15 -14.19 16.72
N ALA A 125 1.05 -13.39 16.15
CA ALA A 125 0.75 -12.55 15.01
C ALA A 125 0.41 -13.38 13.75
N LYS A 126 1.14 -14.47 13.48
CA LYS A 126 0.82 -15.41 12.39
C LYS A 126 -0.52 -16.09 12.59
N ALA A 127 -0.84 -16.50 13.81
CA ALA A 127 -2.13 -17.13 14.12
C ALA A 127 -3.33 -16.19 13.94
N ALA A 128 -3.12 -14.88 14.02
CA ALA A 128 -4.15 -13.88 13.78
C ALA A 128 -4.42 -13.62 12.28
N GLU A 129 -3.51 -14.04 11.39
CA GLU A 129 -3.73 -13.97 9.95
C GLU A 129 -4.66 -15.08 9.48
N VAL A 130 -5.59 -14.77 8.57
CA VAL A 130 -6.53 -15.76 8.00
C VAL A 130 -5.79 -16.90 7.32
N SER A 131 -4.68 -16.58 6.64
CA SER A 131 -3.81 -17.57 5.99
C SER A 131 -2.92 -18.37 6.96
N GLY A 132 -2.90 -18.03 8.26
CA GLY A 132 -2.01 -18.62 9.27
C GLY A 132 -0.53 -18.25 9.10
N ARG A 133 -0.21 -17.34 8.18
CA ARG A 133 1.15 -16.90 7.88
C ARG A 133 1.19 -15.47 7.33
N PHE A 134 2.34 -14.87 7.32
CA PHE A 134 2.58 -13.65 6.54
C PHE A 134 2.81 -13.97 5.06
N GLY A 135 2.49 -13.03 4.17
CA GLY A 135 2.92 -13.09 2.78
C GLY A 135 4.44 -12.95 2.67
N THR A 136 5.04 -13.59 1.68
CA THR A 136 6.47 -13.40 1.40
C THR A 136 6.68 -12.16 0.52
N VAL A 137 7.89 -11.59 0.56
CA VAL A 137 8.26 -10.47 -0.33
C VAL A 137 8.25 -10.89 -1.80
N ASP A 138 8.55 -12.17 -2.08
CA ASP A 138 8.55 -12.71 -3.44
C ASP A 138 7.13 -12.86 -3.99
N GLU A 139 6.15 -13.30 -3.18
CA GLU A 139 4.74 -13.34 -3.58
C GLU A 139 4.24 -11.95 -3.95
N PHE A 140 4.58 -10.95 -3.15
CA PHE A 140 4.21 -9.56 -3.43
C PHE A 140 4.92 -9.02 -4.68
N GLY A 141 6.21 -9.29 -4.82
CA GLY A 141 7.05 -8.91 -5.95
C GLY A 141 6.56 -9.50 -7.27
N ALA A 142 6.13 -10.77 -7.27
CA ALA A 142 5.60 -11.44 -8.45
C ALA A 142 4.32 -10.76 -8.99
N ILE A 143 3.42 -10.34 -8.09
CA ILE A 143 2.20 -9.60 -8.47
C ILE A 143 2.57 -8.21 -9.01
N CYS A 144 3.51 -7.52 -8.39
CA CYS A 144 4.01 -6.24 -8.88
C CYS A 144 4.62 -6.37 -10.28
N ALA A 145 5.46 -7.37 -10.51
CA ALA A 145 6.06 -7.65 -11.80
C ALA A 145 5.00 -8.00 -12.86
N PHE A 146 3.98 -8.78 -12.50
CA PHE A 146 2.86 -9.06 -13.38
C PHE A 146 2.14 -7.77 -13.80
N LEU A 147 1.81 -6.90 -12.87
CA LEU A 147 1.16 -5.60 -13.18
C LEU A 147 2.03 -4.69 -14.05
N CYS A 148 3.34 -4.81 -13.97
CA CYS A 148 4.30 -4.06 -14.81
C CYS A 148 4.51 -4.68 -16.20
N SER A 149 3.99 -5.88 -16.45
CA SER A 149 4.21 -6.61 -17.70
C SER A 149 3.40 -6.03 -18.87
N ALA A 150 3.78 -6.41 -20.10
CA ALA A 150 3.03 -6.08 -21.29
C ALA A 150 1.64 -6.74 -21.35
N HIS A 151 1.45 -7.86 -20.62
CA HIS A 151 0.21 -8.65 -20.65
C HIS A 151 -0.94 -8.02 -19.88
N THR A 152 -0.70 -6.99 -19.07
CA THR A 152 -1.72 -6.37 -18.19
C THR A 152 -2.29 -5.07 -18.74
N GLY A 153 -2.25 -4.89 -20.06
CA GLY A 153 -2.72 -3.64 -20.72
C GLY A 153 -4.21 -3.32 -20.52
N TYR A 154 -5.02 -4.28 -20.03
CA TYR A 154 -6.45 -4.09 -19.78
C TYR A 154 -6.79 -4.01 -18.28
N ILE A 155 -5.77 -4.00 -17.40
CA ILE A 155 -5.93 -3.82 -15.95
C ILE A 155 -5.47 -2.40 -15.60
N THR A 156 -6.40 -1.50 -15.28
CA THR A 156 -6.08 -0.11 -14.91
C THR A 156 -7.08 0.44 -13.91
N GLY A 157 -6.65 1.36 -13.05
CA GLY A 157 -7.46 1.97 -12.00
C GLY A 157 -7.82 1.02 -10.85
N GLN A 158 -7.14 -0.13 -10.74
CA GLN A 158 -7.47 -1.16 -9.75
C GLN A 158 -6.70 -0.96 -8.45
N ASN A 159 -7.34 -1.39 -7.37
CA ASN A 159 -6.79 -1.48 -6.03
C ASN A 159 -6.63 -2.96 -5.68
N LEU A 160 -5.48 -3.54 -6.05
CA LEU A 160 -5.22 -4.96 -5.89
C LEU A 160 -4.75 -5.24 -4.46
N LEU A 161 -5.57 -5.94 -3.71
CA LEU A 161 -5.29 -6.32 -2.32
C LEU A 161 -4.49 -7.62 -2.28
N VAL A 162 -3.41 -7.64 -1.49
CA VAL A 162 -2.55 -8.80 -1.27
C VAL A 162 -2.37 -8.95 0.23
N ASP A 163 -3.32 -9.63 0.88
CA ASP A 163 -3.44 -9.65 2.35
C ASP A 163 -3.77 -11.03 2.94
N GLY A 164 -3.66 -12.10 2.14
CA GLY A 164 -3.94 -13.46 2.61
C GLY A 164 -5.40 -13.71 2.99
N GLY A 165 -6.33 -12.86 2.51
CA GLY A 165 -7.77 -13.00 2.79
C GLY A 165 -8.23 -12.29 4.07
N TYR A 166 -7.42 -11.41 4.63
CA TYR A 166 -7.75 -10.69 5.87
C TYR A 166 -8.95 -9.73 5.71
N TYR A 167 -9.09 -9.12 4.55
CA TYR A 167 -10.22 -8.21 4.28
C TYR A 167 -11.53 -8.98 4.04
N HIS A 168 -12.57 -8.67 4.83
CA HIS A 168 -13.85 -9.36 4.78
C HIS A 168 -14.86 -8.80 3.77
N GLY A 169 -14.53 -7.73 3.07
CA GLY A 169 -15.44 -7.13 2.07
C GLY A 169 -15.42 -7.89 0.75
N THR A 170 -16.49 -7.74 -0.01
CA THR A 170 -16.63 -8.30 -1.36
C THR A 170 -16.20 -7.35 -2.48
N LEU A 171 -16.02 -6.06 -2.17
CA LEU A 171 -15.67 -4.98 -3.13
C LEU A 171 -14.46 -4.18 -2.68
#